data_7d6553c1c8f70c28ce23de7d6aaa7f36
#
_entry.id   7d6553c1c8f70c28ce23de7d6aaa7f36
#
_cell.length_a   1.000
_cell.length_b   1.000
_cell.length_c   1.000
_cell.angle_alpha   90.00
_cell.angle_beta   90.00
_cell.angle_gamma   90.00
#
_symmetry.space_group_name_H-M   'P 1'
#
loop_
_entity.id
_entity.type
_entity.pdbx_description
1 polymer ?
#
loop_
_entity_poly.entity_id
_entity_poly.type
_entity_poly.pdbx_seq_one_letter_code
_entity_poly.pdbx_strand_id
1 'polypeptide(L)'
;MKKKIKVIKIGDVYTESHSRMIKEANLWKDSVVADDLFLPYRNLLFLTIASAFAQSIGVGTVYSAFINSNHAKEIDCSLEFFMKLRKLLQEYGSVEVVFPYRNYTKTDVARLGISLTVPIDSTYSCQVNPEIPCGVCPNCVDRLVAINNVMRGYIKND
;
A
#
# COMPACT_ATOMS: atom_id res chain seq x y z
N MET A 1 -12.99 19.57 9.03
CA MET A 1 -13.80 18.40 9.50
C MET A 1 -12.86 17.27 9.86
N LYS A 2 -12.83 16.81 11.13
CA LYS A 2 -12.09 15.59 11.49
C LYS A 2 -12.81 14.37 10.89
N LYS A 3 -12.18 13.69 9.96
CA LYS A 3 -12.75 12.45 9.38
C LYS A 3 -12.70 11.35 10.44
N LYS A 4 -13.81 10.62 10.60
CA LYS A 4 -13.85 9.47 11.52
C LYS A 4 -13.06 8.31 10.91
N ILE A 5 -12.13 7.75 11.69
CA ILE A 5 -11.43 6.53 11.34
C ILE A 5 -12.19 5.35 11.93
N LYS A 6 -12.52 4.36 11.10
CA LYS A 6 -13.06 3.08 11.56
C LYS A 6 -11.92 2.06 11.59
N VAL A 7 -11.70 1.48 12.75
CA VAL A 7 -10.73 0.40 12.94
C VAL A 7 -11.47 -0.93 13.00
N ILE A 8 -11.06 -1.88 12.16
CA ILE A 8 -11.54 -3.26 12.17
C ILE A 8 -10.33 -4.14 12.55
N LYS A 9 -10.45 -4.86 13.65
CA LYS A 9 -9.37 -5.72 14.13
C LYS A 9 -9.41 -7.06 13.41
N ILE A 10 -8.29 -7.43 12.80
CA ILE A 10 -8.08 -8.71 12.10
C ILE A 10 -6.78 -9.39 12.58
N GLY A 11 -6.34 -9.07 13.80
CA GLY A 11 -4.99 -9.39 14.30
C GLY A 11 -4.64 -10.86 14.28
N ASP A 12 -5.61 -11.73 14.52
CA ASP A 12 -5.33 -13.16 14.69
C ASP A 12 -5.08 -13.91 13.35
N VAL A 13 -5.41 -13.28 12.21
CA VAL A 13 -5.25 -13.93 10.89
C VAL A 13 -3.79 -14.27 10.56
N TYR A 14 -2.84 -13.48 11.04
CA TYR A 14 -1.44 -13.60 10.67
C TYR A 14 -0.50 -13.90 11.85
N THR A 15 -1.01 -14.24 13.02
CA THR A 15 -0.18 -14.51 14.22
C THR A 15 0.86 -15.60 14.01
N GLU A 16 0.51 -16.64 13.24
CA GLU A 16 1.41 -17.75 12.92
C GLU A 16 2.22 -17.53 11.62
N SER A 17 2.11 -16.36 11.01
CA SER A 17 2.83 -16.08 9.76
C SER A 17 4.34 -16.03 9.98
N HIS A 18 5.08 -16.56 9.02
CA HIS A 18 6.54 -16.44 8.96
C HIS A 18 7.02 -15.13 8.33
N SER A 19 6.11 -14.29 7.84
CA SER A 19 6.46 -13.00 7.24
C SER A 19 7.22 -12.11 8.23
N ARG A 20 8.26 -11.45 7.73
CA ARG A 20 9.04 -10.47 8.48
C ARG A 20 8.24 -9.20 8.85
N MET A 21 7.06 -9.01 8.27
CA MET A 21 6.12 -7.98 8.70
C MET A 21 5.45 -8.29 10.05
N ILE A 22 5.41 -9.56 10.44
CA ILE A 22 4.82 -10.01 11.71
C ILE A 22 5.91 -10.31 12.72
N LYS A 23 7.00 -10.95 12.27
CA LYS A 23 8.17 -11.26 13.10
C LYS A 23 9.20 -10.15 12.93
N GLU A 24 9.70 -9.63 14.04
CA GLU A 24 10.75 -8.62 14.04
C GLU A 24 11.98 -9.08 13.25
N ALA A 25 12.33 -8.32 12.21
CA ALA A 25 13.48 -8.62 11.36
C ALA A 25 14.74 -7.96 11.93
N ASN A 26 15.81 -8.75 12.08
CA ASN A 26 17.13 -8.19 12.37
C ASN A 26 17.82 -7.86 11.04
N LEU A 27 17.72 -6.62 10.59
CA LEU A 27 18.27 -6.17 9.29
C LEU A 27 19.78 -6.37 9.13
N TRP A 28 20.52 -6.43 10.24
CA TRP A 28 21.95 -6.61 10.21
C TRP A 28 22.37 -8.08 10.04
N LYS A 29 21.49 -9.00 10.40
CA LYS A 29 21.70 -10.44 10.27
C LYS A 29 20.93 -11.07 9.13
N ASP A 30 19.77 -10.48 8.82
CA ASP A 30 18.81 -11.02 7.87
C ASP A 30 18.81 -10.13 6.63
N SER A 31 19.25 -10.64 5.50
CA SER A 31 19.10 -9.96 4.21
C SER A 31 17.62 -10.00 3.80
N VAL A 32 16.83 -9.03 4.29
CA VAL A 32 15.39 -8.96 4.03
C VAL A 32 15.12 -8.58 2.59
N VAL A 33 14.45 -9.46 1.85
CA VAL A 33 13.99 -9.23 0.48
C VAL A 33 12.46 -8.99 0.45
N ALA A 34 11.94 -8.57 -0.70
CA ALA A 34 10.50 -8.26 -0.83
C ALA A 34 9.59 -9.45 -0.48
N ASP A 35 10.02 -10.67 -0.82
CA ASP A 35 9.26 -11.90 -0.54
C ASP A 35 9.13 -12.18 0.96
N ASP A 36 10.11 -11.79 1.76
CA ASP A 36 10.05 -11.93 3.22
C ASP A 36 8.96 -11.05 3.85
N LEU A 37 8.52 -10.02 3.15
CA LEU A 37 7.48 -9.08 3.57
C LEU A 37 6.10 -9.49 3.06
N PHE A 38 6.00 -10.62 2.36
CA PHE A 38 4.73 -11.09 1.82
C PHE A 38 3.82 -11.63 2.94
N LEU A 39 2.57 -11.20 2.92
CA LEU A 39 1.47 -11.76 3.71
C LEU A 39 0.43 -12.31 2.74
N PRO A 40 0.20 -13.64 2.73
CA PRO A 40 -0.74 -14.27 1.82
C PRO A 40 -2.12 -13.65 1.91
N TYR A 41 -2.74 -13.39 0.74
CA TYR A 41 -4.10 -12.85 0.64
C TYR A 41 -4.35 -11.51 1.34
N ARG A 42 -3.32 -10.76 1.74
CA ARG A 42 -3.47 -9.51 2.50
C ARG A 42 -4.36 -8.50 1.77
N ASN A 43 -4.10 -8.22 0.51
CA ASN A 43 -4.87 -7.23 -0.24
C ASN A 43 -6.28 -7.74 -0.58
N LEU A 44 -6.45 -9.06 -0.82
CA LEU A 44 -7.75 -9.70 -0.94
C LEU A 44 -8.58 -9.49 0.34
N LEU A 45 -8.00 -9.82 1.48
CA LEU A 45 -8.65 -9.69 2.79
C LEU A 45 -9.07 -8.24 3.07
N PHE A 46 -8.15 -7.28 2.86
CA PHE A 46 -8.42 -5.86 3.11
C PHE A 46 -9.55 -5.34 2.23
N LEU A 47 -9.55 -5.63 0.95
CA LEU A 47 -10.57 -5.14 0.02
C LEU A 47 -11.92 -5.82 0.24
N THR A 48 -11.92 -7.11 0.56
CA THR A 48 -13.16 -7.84 0.87
C THR A 48 -13.80 -7.31 2.15
N ILE A 49 -13.02 -7.11 3.22
CA ILE A 49 -13.53 -6.53 4.48
C ILE A 49 -14.01 -5.10 4.28
N ALA A 50 -13.25 -4.28 3.55
CA ALA A 50 -13.66 -2.91 3.27
C ALA A 50 -14.97 -2.85 2.48
N SER A 51 -15.14 -3.72 1.48
CA SER A 51 -16.36 -3.81 0.67
C SER A 51 -17.55 -4.30 1.49
N ALA A 52 -17.36 -5.35 2.31
CA ALA A 52 -18.41 -5.86 3.20
C ALA A 52 -18.84 -4.80 4.22
N PHE A 53 -17.89 -4.08 4.81
CA PHE A 53 -18.18 -2.99 5.71
C PHE A 53 -18.91 -1.83 5.02
N ALA A 54 -18.43 -1.40 3.84
CA ALA A 54 -19.06 -0.34 3.06
C ALA A 54 -20.52 -0.69 2.75
N GLN A 55 -20.76 -1.90 2.26
CA GLN A 55 -22.13 -2.37 1.96
C GLN A 55 -23.01 -2.41 3.21
N SER A 56 -22.48 -2.84 4.35
CA SER A 56 -23.24 -2.92 5.60
C SER A 56 -23.72 -1.57 6.14
N ILE A 57 -23.08 -0.48 5.72
CA ILE A 57 -23.43 0.89 6.09
C ILE A 57 -24.02 1.70 4.93
N GLY A 58 -24.42 1.03 3.84
CA GLY A 58 -25.05 1.66 2.68
C GLY A 58 -24.12 2.51 1.81
N VAL A 59 -22.81 2.29 1.86
CA VAL A 59 -21.81 2.97 1.01
C VAL A 59 -21.51 2.13 -0.21
N GLY A 60 -21.70 2.71 -1.41
CA GLY A 60 -21.55 2.02 -2.70
C GLY A 60 -20.16 2.05 -3.30
N THR A 61 -19.18 2.75 -2.69
CA THR A 61 -17.85 2.88 -3.30
C THR A 61 -16.74 2.81 -2.25
N VAL A 62 -15.72 2.01 -2.56
CA VAL A 62 -14.45 1.91 -1.80
C VAL A 62 -13.32 2.40 -2.68
N TYR A 63 -12.55 3.37 -2.19
CA TYR A 63 -11.33 3.83 -2.85
C TYR A 63 -10.11 3.17 -2.22
N SER A 64 -9.23 2.65 -3.05
CA SER A 64 -7.97 2.08 -2.60
C SER A 64 -6.79 2.72 -3.33
N ALA A 65 -5.79 3.12 -2.56
CA ALA A 65 -4.60 3.82 -3.05
C ALA A 65 -3.50 2.86 -3.56
N PHE A 66 -3.83 1.65 -3.94
CA PHE A 66 -2.87 0.73 -4.52
C PHE A 66 -2.34 1.26 -5.86
N ILE A 67 -1.04 1.09 -6.05
CA ILE A 67 -0.34 1.36 -7.30
C ILE A 67 0.12 0.05 -7.92
N ASN A 68 0.32 0.05 -9.24
CA ASN A 68 0.91 -1.11 -9.91
C ASN A 68 2.39 -1.22 -9.53
N SER A 69 2.74 -2.24 -8.76
CA SER A 69 4.11 -2.48 -8.33
C SER A 69 4.78 -3.49 -9.23
N ASN A 70 5.87 -3.09 -9.90
CA ASN A 70 6.66 -4.00 -10.73
C ASN A 70 7.39 -5.09 -9.90
N HIS A 71 7.56 -4.87 -8.60
CA HIS A 71 8.20 -5.82 -7.69
C HIS A 71 7.25 -6.93 -7.23
N ALA A 72 5.96 -6.84 -7.56
CA ALA A 72 4.92 -7.72 -7.04
C ALA A 72 4.10 -8.38 -8.18
N LYS A 73 4.71 -8.67 -9.32
CA LYS A 73 4.00 -9.27 -10.47
C LYS A 73 3.31 -10.59 -10.15
N GLU A 74 3.85 -11.34 -9.21
CA GLU A 74 3.35 -12.65 -8.79
C GLU A 74 2.52 -12.60 -7.50
N ILE A 75 2.38 -11.41 -6.91
CA ILE A 75 1.71 -11.20 -5.63
C ILE A 75 0.42 -10.43 -5.87
N ASP A 76 -0.41 -10.34 -4.83
CA ASP A 76 -1.72 -9.69 -4.81
C ASP A 76 -1.66 -8.13 -4.90
N CYS A 77 -0.68 -7.59 -5.64
CA CYS A 77 -0.46 -6.17 -5.90
C CYS A 77 -0.43 -5.82 -7.40
N SER A 78 -0.68 -6.79 -8.30
CA SER A 78 -0.69 -6.55 -9.74
C SER A 78 -2.01 -5.91 -10.20
N LEU A 79 -1.95 -5.19 -11.32
CA LEU A 79 -3.16 -4.63 -11.95
C LEU A 79 -4.16 -5.74 -12.29
N GLU A 80 -3.67 -6.88 -12.77
CA GLU A 80 -4.51 -8.03 -13.12
C GLU A 80 -5.26 -8.57 -11.90
N PHE A 81 -4.57 -8.71 -10.75
CA PHE A 81 -5.19 -9.10 -9.50
C PHE A 81 -6.33 -8.15 -9.11
N PHE A 82 -6.07 -6.84 -9.12
CA PHE A 82 -7.07 -5.85 -8.74
C PHE A 82 -8.28 -5.86 -9.68
N MET A 83 -8.08 -6.07 -10.97
CA MET A 83 -9.18 -6.14 -11.93
C MET A 83 -10.04 -7.40 -11.74
N LYS A 84 -9.42 -8.55 -11.48
CA LYS A 84 -10.12 -9.80 -11.16
C LYS A 84 -10.91 -9.69 -9.86
N LEU A 85 -10.28 -9.13 -8.82
CA LEU A 85 -10.93 -8.93 -7.53
C LEU A 85 -12.11 -7.96 -7.62
N ARG A 86 -11.94 -6.85 -8.32
CA ARG A 86 -13.03 -5.89 -8.55
C ARG A 86 -14.22 -6.57 -9.21
N LYS A 87 -13.99 -7.35 -10.27
CA LYS A 87 -15.04 -8.10 -10.95
C LYS A 87 -15.74 -9.07 -10.01
N LEU A 88 -14.97 -9.86 -9.25
CA LEU A 88 -15.52 -10.79 -8.26
C LEU A 88 -16.42 -10.08 -7.24
N LEU A 89 -15.95 -8.98 -6.65
CA LEU A 89 -16.71 -8.25 -5.64
C LEU A 89 -18.00 -7.64 -6.22
N GLN A 90 -17.98 -7.19 -7.47
CA GLN A 90 -19.16 -6.66 -8.16
C GLN A 90 -20.20 -7.73 -8.51
N GLU A 91 -19.77 -8.99 -8.72
CA GLU A 91 -20.70 -10.10 -8.99
C GLU A 91 -21.47 -10.53 -7.74
N TYR A 92 -20.91 -10.32 -6.54
CA TYR A 92 -21.48 -10.79 -5.26
C TYR A 92 -21.94 -9.68 -4.31
N GLY A 93 -21.77 -8.43 -4.70
CA GLY A 93 -22.16 -7.28 -3.92
C GLY A 93 -22.41 -6.05 -4.76
N SER A 94 -22.89 -4.98 -4.12
CA SER A 94 -23.22 -3.70 -4.78
C SER A 94 -22.12 -2.63 -4.64
N VAL A 95 -20.96 -2.99 -4.08
CA VAL A 95 -19.87 -2.04 -3.83
C VAL A 95 -18.89 -2.03 -5.00
N GLU A 96 -18.64 -0.84 -5.53
CA GLU A 96 -17.57 -0.62 -6.50
C GLU A 96 -16.24 -0.34 -5.80
N VAL A 97 -15.17 -1.06 -6.20
CA VAL A 97 -13.81 -0.76 -5.76
C VAL A 97 -13.07 0.01 -6.82
N VAL A 98 -12.59 1.20 -6.48
CA VAL A 98 -11.92 2.14 -7.38
C VAL A 98 -10.43 2.25 -7.04
N PHE A 99 -9.58 2.13 -8.05
CA PHE A 99 -8.12 2.23 -7.94
C PHE A 99 -7.62 3.46 -8.71
N PRO A 100 -7.65 4.66 -8.12
CA PRO A 100 -7.33 5.89 -8.85
C PRO A 100 -5.86 5.95 -9.28
N TYR A 101 -4.96 5.28 -8.57
CA TYR A 101 -3.51 5.32 -8.80
C TYR A 101 -2.96 4.06 -9.48
N ARG A 102 -3.83 3.20 -10.05
CA ARG A 102 -3.42 1.91 -10.64
C ARG A 102 -2.36 2.02 -11.75
N ASN A 103 -2.27 3.16 -12.41
CA ASN A 103 -1.30 3.42 -13.49
C ASN A 103 -0.16 4.33 -13.05
N TYR A 104 -0.10 4.71 -11.76
CA TYR A 104 0.92 5.59 -11.22
C TYR A 104 2.14 4.79 -10.79
N THR A 105 3.31 5.38 -10.99
CA THR A 105 4.54 4.97 -10.29
C THR A 105 4.59 5.62 -8.91
N LYS A 106 5.49 5.15 -8.05
CA LYS A 106 5.70 5.78 -6.73
C LYS A 106 6.19 7.24 -6.87
N THR A 107 6.94 7.53 -7.94
CA THR A 107 7.37 8.90 -8.29
C THR A 107 6.17 9.78 -8.67
N ASP A 108 5.20 9.25 -9.42
CA ASP A 108 3.99 10.01 -9.78
C ASP A 108 3.13 10.31 -8.54
N VAL A 109 3.03 9.36 -7.62
CA VAL A 109 2.32 9.59 -6.34
C VAL A 109 3.04 10.65 -5.50
N ALA A 110 4.37 10.60 -5.42
CA ALA A 110 5.16 11.61 -4.71
C ALA A 110 4.99 13.00 -5.34
N ARG A 111 5.04 13.09 -6.68
CA ARG A 111 4.81 14.35 -7.42
C ARG A 111 3.42 14.91 -7.16
N LEU A 112 2.39 14.09 -7.23
CA LEU A 112 1.02 14.49 -6.91
C LEU A 112 0.91 14.97 -5.45
N GLY A 113 1.50 14.23 -4.51
CA GLY A 113 1.51 14.61 -3.10
C GLY A 113 2.12 16.00 -2.87
N ILE A 114 3.27 16.27 -3.50
CA ILE A 114 3.93 17.58 -3.42
C ILE A 114 3.05 18.67 -4.03
N SER A 115 2.45 18.43 -5.21
CA SER A 115 1.56 19.40 -5.86
C SER A 115 0.31 19.73 -5.03
N LEU A 116 -0.13 18.79 -4.21
CA LEU A 116 -1.25 18.94 -3.28
C LEU A 116 -0.83 19.44 -1.88
N THR A 117 0.42 19.86 -1.72
CA THR A 117 0.98 20.32 -0.44
C THR A 117 0.84 19.30 0.70
N VAL A 118 0.89 18.00 0.36
CA VAL A 118 0.93 16.93 1.37
C VAL A 118 2.26 17.02 2.12
N PRO A 119 2.27 16.98 3.46
CA PRO A 119 3.50 17.01 4.24
C PRO A 119 4.26 15.68 4.08
N ILE A 120 4.98 15.52 2.98
CA ILE A 120 5.68 14.28 2.61
C ILE A 120 6.63 13.82 3.71
N ASP A 121 7.30 14.74 4.39
CA ASP A 121 8.24 14.43 5.48
C ASP A 121 7.54 13.79 6.69
N SER A 122 6.25 14.06 6.87
CA SER A 122 5.43 13.45 7.92
C SER A 122 4.83 12.10 7.52
N THR A 123 5.07 11.63 6.29
CA THR A 123 4.60 10.31 5.85
C THR A 123 5.62 9.22 6.18
N TYR A 124 5.14 7.99 6.35
CA TYR A 124 5.96 6.87 6.75
C TYR A 124 5.79 5.67 5.82
N SER A 125 6.88 4.94 5.51
CA SER A 125 6.84 3.77 4.63
C SER A 125 7.71 2.60 5.09
N CYS A 126 8.50 2.75 6.17
CA CYS A 126 9.32 1.67 6.67
C CYS A 126 8.46 0.52 7.21
N GLN A 127 8.80 -0.71 6.84
CA GLN A 127 8.11 -1.91 7.28
C GLN A 127 8.87 -2.68 8.37
N VAL A 128 10.03 -2.17 8.75
CA VAL A 128 10.95 -2.88 9.65
C VAL A 128 11.04 -2.20 11.01
N ASN A 129 11.08 -0.88 11.04
CA ASN A 129 11.14 -0.12 12.30
C ASN A 129 9.92 0.80 12.37
N PRO A 130 9.14 0.79 13.45
CA PRO A 130 7.93 1.60 13.58
C PRO A 130 8.19 3.09 13.89
N GLU A 131 9.36 3.43 14.41
CA GLU A 131 9.65 4.79 14.91
C GLU A 131 10.56 5.58 13.97
N ILE A 132 11.65 4.96 13.50
CA ILE A 132 12.67 5.62 12.68
C ILE A 132 12.84 4.83 11.37
N PRO A 133 12.72 5.47 10.18
CA PRO A 133 12.96 4.78 8.92
C PRO A 133 14.34 4.15 8.87
N CYS A 134 14.43 2.85 8.60
CA CYS A 134 15.71 2.14 8.54
C CYS A 134 16.59 2.56 7.35
N GLY A 135 16.02 3.18 6.31
CA GLY A 135 16.73 3.65 5.11
C GLY A 135 17.07 2.56 4.09
N VAL A 136 17.02 1.29 4.48
CA VAL A 136 17.58 0.16 3.67
C VAL A 136 16.54 -0.87 3.23
N CYS A 137 15.35 -0.94 3.85
CA CYS A 137 14.32 -1.87 3.38
C CYS A 137 13.78 -1.42 2.02
N PRO A 138 13.19 -2.33 1.23
CA PRO A 138 12.67 -2.01 -0.11
C PRO A 138 11.77 -0.78 -0.14
N ASN A 139 10.88 -0.62 0.85
CA ASN A 139 10.00 0.53 0.91
C ASN A 139 10.69 1.85 1.26
N CYS A 140 11.74 1.82 2.08
CA CYS A 140 12.56 3.01 2.34
C CYS A 140 13.33 3.43 1.09
N VAL A 141 13.97 2.48 0.40
CA VAL A 141 14.71 2.73 -0.85
C VAL A 141 13.78 3.29 -1.92
N ASP A 142 12.64 2.65 -2.16
CA ASP A 142 11.64 3.12 -3.12
C ASP A 142 11.13 4.53 -2.83
N ARG A 143 10.90 4.84 -1.54
CA ARG A 143 10.49 6.18 -1.12
C ARG A 143 11.56 7.22 -1.44
N LEU A 144 12.82 6.95 -1.07
CA LEU A 144 13.93 7.86 -1.32
C LEU A 144 14.13 8.09 -2.81
N VAL A 145 14.09 7.03 -3.62
CA VAL A 145 14.18 7.14 -5.08
C VAL A 145 13.04 7.97 -5.65
N ALA A 146 11.80 7.74 -5.22
CA ALA A 146 10.64 8.49 -5.69
C ALA A 146 10.76 9.99 -5.40
N ILE A 147 11.13 10.36 -4.18
CA ILE A 147 11.30 11.76 -3.76
C ILE A 147 12.44 12.41 -4.54
N ASN A 148 13.61 11.76 -4.64
CA ASN A 148 14.75 12.27 -5.37
C ASN A 148 14.45 12.49 -6.86
N ASN A 149 13.69 11.60 -7.50
CA ASN A 149 13.28 11.76 -8.89
C ASN A 149 12.39 12.99 -9.10
N VAL A 150 11.48 13.27 -8.15
CA VAL A 150 10.67 14.48 -8.22
C VAL A 150 11.53 15.73 -8.04
N MET A 151 12.40 15.75 -7.04
CA MET A 151 13.28 16.90 -6.77
C MET A 151 14.21 17.20 -7.95
N ARG A 152 14.80 16.16 -8.57
CA ARG A 152 15.63 16.33 -9.79
C ARG A 152 14.84 16.86 -10.98
N GLY A 153 13.56 16.50 -11.09
CA GLY A 153 12.67 17.03 -12.13
C GLY A 153 12.38 18.52 -11.96
N TYR A 154 12.31 19.02 -10.73
CA TYR A 154 12.16 20.47 -10.46
C TYR A 154 13.44 21.24 -10.80
N ILE A 155 14.63 20.68 -10.54
CA ILE A 155 15.92 21.35 -10.80
C ILE A 155 16.23 21.46 -12.31
N LYS A 156 15.68 20.60 -13.16
CA LYS A 156 15.91 20.63 -14.61
C LYS A 156 15.02 21.60 -15.40
N ASN A 157 14.01 22.17 -14.75
CA ASN A 157 13.03 23.05 -15.39
C ASN A 157 13.21 24.54 -14.97
N ASP A 158 14.26 24.86 -14.19
CA ASP A 158 14.74 26.20 -13.91
C ASP A 158 15.97 26.51 -14.76
#